data_a8789f94e76f310733339e14b5614d06
#
_entry.id   a8789f94e76f310733339e14b5614d06
#
_cell.length_a   1.000
_cell.length_b   1.000
_cell.length_c   1.000
_cell.angle_alpha   90.00
_cell.angle_beta   90.00
_cell.angle_gamma   90.00
#
_symmetry.space_group_name_H-M   'P 1'
#
loop_
_entity.id
_entity.type
_entity.pdbx_description
1 polymer ?
#
loop_
_entity_poly.entity_id
_entity_poly.type
_entity_poly.pdbx_seq_one_letter_code
_entity_poly.pdbx_strand_id
1 'polypeptide(L)'
;MQTAKPGRALSASSLALGLLVWGCGGSGSGVPDSSSAAVAGATANSATRLQPTDVSYLGAFRLPGGEDRPETFAYGGNAMSFHPAGDPGGSGDGFPGSLFITAHERLPYGELPNGSQIAEVTIPAPAVAGSVGTLPTAEFVQGFSDAAQGLFVGLDEIPRIGLQYLDHPATGPRLHLAWGQHFQEDGDLSHAMLSTTLANPDARGPWGITGASLYSINGYLFDIPAEWADAHVSGRSLATGRFRDGGWSGKGPTIFAYVPWDSAGSLAAPSAFLDATTLLLYESSEQNESVTENAMAGYQHPDEWEGGAWVTTASGKAAVVFAGTKGTGAKFWYGWLHPDGPEIPCVETAFVDEYTTCWNSDGTPCPESDLGGCTGHSDFRGWWSSRFAAWLIFYDPSELAQVAAGTLSPSSPQPYASLDIDSHLFLTGDQVEPGMLGHGPQRRGRIGAAAFDRSTGRLYVLELFADAAKPVVHVFSVS
;
A
#
# COMPACT_ATOMS: atom_id res chain seq x y z
N MET A 1 -37.63 -11.85 3.37
CA MET A 1 -38.02 -12.54 2.11
C MET A 1 -37.14 -11.89 1.04
N GLN A 2 -35.92 -12.39 0.87
CA GLN A 2 -34.99 -11.93 -0.15
C GLN A 2 -34.94 -12.95 -1.27
N THR A 3 -35.16 -12.49 -2.47
CA THR A 3 -35.18 -13.33 -3.69
C THR A 3 -33.74 -13.49 -4.18
N ALA A 4 -33.28 -14.74 -4.24
CA ALA A 4 -31.98 -15.12 -4.79
C ALA A 4 -31.94 -14.88 -6.31
N LYS A 5 -30.85 -14.28 -6.80
CA LYS A 5 -30.51 -14.22 -8.22
C LYS A 5 -29.83 -15.53 -8.67
N PRO A 6 -30.10 -16.02 -9.88
CA PRO A 6 -29.53 -17.27 -10.37
C PRO A 6 -28.10 -17.09 -10.87
N GLY A 7 -27.21 -18.01 -10.44
CA GLY A 7 -25.85 -18.11 -10.91
C GLY A 7 -25.72 -18.46 -12.39
N ARG A 8 -24.79 -17.84 -13.08
CA ARG A 8 -24.39 -18.21 -14.44
C ARG A 8 -23.32 -19.32 -14.38
N ALA A 9 -23.60 -20.39 -15.09
CA ALA A 9 -22.69 -21.51 -15.27
C ALA A 9 -21.57 -21.15 -16.26
N LEU A 10 -20.34 -21.39 -15.86
CA LEU A 10 -19.15 -21.33 -16.71
C LEU A 10 -19.03 -22.65 -17.50
N SER A 11 -18.92 -22.56 -18.81
CA SER A 11 -18.70 -23.69 -19.71
C SER A 11 -17.20 -23.99 -19.81
N ALA A 12 -16.81 -25.20 -19.42
CA ALA A 12 -15.48 -25.74 -19.60
C ALA A 12 -15.27 -26.19 -21.05
N SER A 13 -14.27 -25.63 -21.73
CA SER A 13 -13.81 -26.11 -23.03
C SER A 13 -12.55 -26.96 -22.87
N SER A 14 -12.70 -28.25 -23.08
CA SER A 14 -11.61 -29.23 -23.06
C SER A 14 -10.77 -29.12 -24.32
N LEU A 15 -9.48 -28.85 -24.21
CA LEU A 15 -8.49 -29.02 -25.28
C LEU A 15 -7.68 -30.30 -25.03
N ALA A 16 -7.76 -31.21 -25.98
CA ALA A 16 -6.99 -32.46 -25.98
C ALA A 16 -5.57 -32.18 -26.51
N LEU A 17 -4.56 -32.63 -25.74
CA LEU A 17 -3.14 -32.55 -26.12
C LEU A 17 -2.69 -33.91 -26.61
N GLY A 18 -2.25 -33.96 -27.88
CA GLY A 18 -1.68 -35.18 -28.48
C GLY A 18 -0.23 -35.39 -28.08
N LEU A 19 0.10 -36.59 -27.61
CA LEU A 19 1.45 -37.08 -27.38
C LEU A 19 2.14 -37.42 -28.72
N LEU A 20 3.32 -36.90 -28.92
CA LEU A 20 4.30 -37.41 -29.87
C LEU A 20 5.57 -37.85 -29.12
N VAL A 21 5.78 -39.14 -29.11
CA VAL A 21 6.99 -39.81 -28.60
C VAL A 21 7.98 -39.90 -29.75
N TRP A 22 9.23 -39.48 -29.58
CA TRP A 22 10.38 -39.95 -30.38
C TRP A 22 11.59 -40.17 -29.48
N GLY A 23 12.23 -41.30 -29.75
CA GLY A 23 13.20 -41.93 -28.87
C GLY A 23 14.65 -41.66 -29.22
N CYS A 24 15.42 -42.03 -28.24
CA CYS A 24 16.80 -42.50 -28.14
C CYS A 24 17.87 -42.16 -29.21
N GLY A 25 19.02 -41.69 -28.70
CA GLY A 25 20.33 -41.85 -29.32
C GLY A 25 21.42 -41.14 -28.52
N GLY A 26 22.31 -41.90 -27.94
CA GLY A 26 23.23 -41.63 -26.85
C GLY A 26 24.58 -40.99 -27.16
N SER A 27 25.30 -40.89 -26.08
CA SER A 27 26.75 -40.83 -25.83
C SER A 27 27.55 -39.55 -26.05
N GLY A 28 28.21 -39.10 -24.99
CA GLY A 28 29.55 -38.56 -25.10
C GLY A 28 29.83 -37.25 -24.33
N SER A 29 30.25 -37.40 -23.09
CA SER A 29 31.32 -36.65 -22.38
C SER A 29 31.66 -35.22 -22.79
N GLY A 30 31.61 -34.33 -21.81
CA GLY A 30 32.28 -33.04 -21.83
C GLY A 30 31.52 -32.00 -21.02
N VAL A 31 31.87 -31.88 -19.75
CA VAL A 31 31.44 -30.75 -18.92
C VAL A 31 32.34 -29.58 -19.27
N PRO A 32 31.82 -28.47 -19.76
CA PRO A 32 32.48 -27.19 -19.61
C PRO A 32 31.84 -26.45 -18.46
N ASP A 33 32.68 -25.97 -17.57
CA ASP A 33 32.43 -24.94 -16.57
C ASP A 33 31.46 -23.88 -17.08
N SER A 34 30.29 -23.81 -16.48
CA SER A 34 29.37 -22.67 -16.68
C SER A 34 29.85 -21.52 -15.83
N SER A 35 30.76 -20.73 -16.38
CA SER A 35 30.97 -19.37 -15.94
C SER A 35 29.61 -18.65 -16.01
N SER A 36 29.09 -18.28 -14.87
CA SER A 36 27.93 -17.39 -14.73
C SER A 36 28.22 -16.12 -15.50
N ALA A 37 27.53 -15.98 -16.64
CA ALA A 37 27.42 -14.70 -17.29
C ALA A 37 26.57 -13.79 -16.37
N ALA A 38 27.24 -13.00 -15.53
CA ALA A 38 26.63 -11.86 -14.90
C ALA A 38 26.05 -10.99 -16.00
N VAL A 39 24.72 -10.90 -16.05
CA VAL A 39 24.04 -9.90 -16.82
C VAL A 39 24.54 -8.56 -16.28
N ALA A 40 25.31 -7.86 -17.10
CA ALA A 40 25.74 -6.50 -16.80
C ALA A 40 24.51 -5.61 -16.85
N GLY A 41 23.79 -5.54 -15.72
CA GLY A 41 22.84 -4.48 -15.46
C GLY A 41 23.60 -3.16 -15.54
N ALA A 42 23.10 -2.23 -16.32
CA ALA A 42 23.63 -0.89 -16.38
C ALA A 42 23.80 -0.40 -14.96
N THR A 43 25.04 -0.14 -14.54
CA THR A 43 25.36 0.44 -13.24
C THR A 43 24.77 1.84 -13.21
N ALA A 44 23.52 1.96 -12.77
CA ALA A 44 22.93 3.24 -12.44
C ALA A 44 23.86 3.92 -11.43
N ASN A 45 24.15 5.17 -11.69
CA ASN A 45 25.14 5.92 -10.94
C ASN A 45 24.68 6.00 -9.47
N SER A 46 25.33 5.27 -8.57
CA SER A 46 24.97 5.20 -7.15
C SER A 46 24.97 6.59 -6.46
N ALA A 47 25.57 7.57 -7.08
CA ALA A 47 25.62 8.95 -6.60
C ALA A 47 24.26 9.68 -6.65
N THR A 48 23.29 9.18 -7.42
CA THR A 48 21.95 9.78 -7.56
C THR A 48 20.86 9.03 -6.81
N ARG A 49 21.15 7.85 -6.27
CA ARG A 49 20.20 7.07 -5.47
C ARG A 49 20.20 7.54 -4.02
N LEU A 50 19.01 7.77 -3.49
CA LEU A 50 18.84 7.99 -2.07
C LEU A 50 19.25 6.72 -1.31
N GLN A 51 20.04 6.85 -0.24
CA GLN A 51 20.47 5.73 0.58
C GLN A 51 19.76 5.73 1.93
N PRO A 52 19.64 4.60 2.62
CA PRO A 52 19.12 4.55 4.00
C PRO A 52 19.85 5.51 4.95
N THR A 53 21.14 5.75 4.74
CA THR A 53 21.96 6.69 5.52
C THR A 53 21.62 8.18 5.28
N ASP A 54 20.88 8.49 4.24
CA ASP A 54 20.38 9.84 3.95
C ASP A 54 19.08 10.14 4.71
N VAL A 55 18.50 9.14 5.40
CA VAL A 55 17.28 9.25 6.18
C VAL A 55 17.62 9.26 7.66
N SER A 56 17.19 10.32 8.36
CA SER A 56 17.46 10.51 9.80
C SER A 56 16.16 10.75 10.55
N TYR A 57 15.97 10.07 11.67
CA TYR A 57 14.77 10.21 12.50
C TYR A 57 14.80 11.53 13.27
N LEU A 58 13.70 12.30 13.22
CA LEU A 58 13.53 13.55 13.95
C LEU A 58 12.66 13.42 15.20
N GLY A 59 11.82 12.42 15.29
CA GLY A 59 10.86 12.21 16.36
C GLY A 59 9.46 11.93 15.86
N ALA A 60 8.49 12.01 16.76
CA ALA A 60 7.09 11.73 16.45
C ALA A 60 6.16 12.74 17.12
N PHE A 61 4.88 12.71 16.72
CA PHE A 61 3.79 13.46 17.36
C PHE A 61 2.47 12.70 17.29
N ARG A 62 1.55 13.06 18.17
CA ARG A 62 0.21 12.47 18.28
C ARG A 62 -0.80 13.22 17.44
N LEU A 63 -1.86 12.52 17.03
CA LEU A 63 -3.02 13.12 16.40
C LEU A 63 -4.05 13.59 17.45
N PRO A 64 -4.78 14.68 17.16
CA PRO A 64 -5.78 15.25 18.08
C PRO A 64 -7.07 14.43 18.12
N GLY A 65 -8.01 14.85 18.99
CA GLY A 65 -9.37 14.30 19.08
C GLY A 65 -9.50 13.06 19.94
N GLY A 66 -10.75 12.66 20.13
CA GLY A 66 -11.17 11.51 20.93
C GLY A 66 -11.24 10.22 20.12
N GLU A 67 -12.05 9.28 20.62
CA GLU A 67 -12.26 7.96 19.99
C GLU A 67 -13.70 7.74 19.53
N ASP A 68 -14.54 8.79 19.52
CA ASP A 68 -15.95 8.71 19.15
C ASP A 68 -16.11 8.64 17.63
N ARG A 69 -16.59 7.51 17.12
CA ARG A 69 -16.87 7.29 15.70
C ARG A 69 -18.02 8.16 15.20
N PRO A 70 -17.99 8.61 13.95
CA PRO A 70 -16.96 8.43 12.91
C PRO A 70 -15.84 9.47 12.96
N GLU A 71 -15.93 10.48 13.83
CA GLU A 71 -15.05 11.64 13.89
C GLU A 71 -13.83 11.34 14.78
N THR A 72 -13.06 10.34 14.40
CA THR A 72 -11.88 9.90 15.14
C THR A 72 -10.80 9.36 14.19
N PHE A 73 -9.54 9.47 14.61
CA PHE A 73 -8.42 8.78 13.97
C PHE A 73 -8.25 7.32 14.46
N ALA A 74 -9.04 6.87 15.43
CA ALA A 74 -9.00 5.48 15.86
C ALA A 74 -9.29 4.55 14.67
N TYR A 75 -8.43 3.55 14.45
CA TYR A 75 -8.46 2.65 13.29
C TYR A 75 -8.29 3.34 11.92
N GLY A 76 -7.83 4.58 11.91
CA GLY A 76 -7.52 5.35 10.72
C GLY A 76 -6.03 5.42 10.42
N GLY A 77 -5.66 6.28 9.45
CA GLY A 77 -4.26 6.53 9.10
C GLY A 77 -3.74 5.68 7.94
N ASN A 78 -4.62 5.08 7.16
CA ASN A 78 -4.21 4.35 5.96
C ASN A 78 -3.92 5.29 4.77
N ALA A 79 -4.37 6.54 4.82
CA ALA A 79 -3.98 7.55 3.83
C ALA A 79 -3.58 8.86 4.48
N MET A 80 -2.55 9.50 3.91
CA MET A 80 -2.03 10.78 4.36
C MET A 80 -1.45 11.54 3.18
N SER A 81 -1.59 12.87 3.19
CA SER A 81 -0.96 13.74 2.22
C SER A 81 -0.48 15.05 2.85
N PHE A 82 0.69 15.52 2.42
CA PHE A 82 1.23 16.81 2.86
C PHE A 82 0.59 17.97 2.09
N HIS A 83 0.20 19.02 2.82
CA HIS A 83 -0.36 20.26 2.28
C HIS A 83 0.55 21.44 2.59
N PRO A 84 1.30 21.97 1.60
CA PRO A 84 2.31 23.01 1.83
C PRO A 84 1.77 24.32 2.42
N ALA A 85 0.53 24.66 2.13
CA ALA A 85 -0.12 25.92 2.55
C ALA A 85 -1.11 25.74 3.71
N GLY A 86 -1.23 24.54 4.27
CA GLY A 86 -2.29 24.22 5.21
C GLY A 86 -2.17 24.84 6.59
N ASP A 87 -0.95 25.04 7.09
CA ASP A 87 -0.68 25.72 8.36
C ASP A 87 0.26 26.91 8.16
N PRO A 88 -0.29 28.12 8.00
CA PRO A 88 0.54 29.30 7.85
C PRO A 88 1.32 29.69 9.11
N GLY A 89 0.94 29.16 10.28
CA GLY A 89 1.63 29.37 11.55
C GLY A 89 2.85 28.46 11.75
N GLY A 90 2.88 27.33 11.09
CA GLY A 90 3.89 26.28 11.28
C GLY A 90 5.31 26.65 10.86
N SER A 91 5.52 27.71 10.08
CA SER A 91 6.84 28.22 9.77
C SER A 91 7.59 28.78 10.98
N GLY A 92 6.88 29.08 12.07
CA GLY A 92 7.47 29.60 13.33
C GLY A 92 8.17 28.53 14.18
N ASP A 93 7.75 27.28 14.09
CA ASP A 93 8.37 26.15 14.79
C ASP A 93 9.31 25.32 13.90
N GLY A 94 9.44 25.69 12.63
CA GLY A 94 10.25 25.00 11.64
C GLY A 94 9.58 23.82 10.95
N PHE A 95 8.25 23.62 11.14
CA PHE A 95 7.45 22.56 10.53
C PHE A 95 6.25 23.16 9.78
N PRO A 96 6.47 23.83 8.64
CA PRO A 96 5.40 24.46 7.87
C PRO A 96 4.51 23.41 7.19
N GLY A 97 3.28 23.84 6.86
CA GLY A 97 2.29 23.01 6.20
C GLY A 97 1.46 22.19 7.18
N SER A 98 0.66 21.30 6.65
CA SER A 98 -0.25 20.44 7.40
C SER A 98 -0.34 19.06 6.75
N LEU A 99 -1.05 18.15 7.40
CA LEU A 99 -1.32 16.81 6.88
C LEU A 99 -2.82 16.58 6.77
N PHE A 100 -3.29 16.20 5.58
CA PHE A 100 -4.56 15.51 5.44
C PHE A 100 -4.39 14.05 5.82
N ILE A 101 -5.26 13.55 6.69
CA ILE A 101 -5.19 12.17 7.18
C ILE A 101 -6.61 11.59 7.21
N THR A 102 -6.76 10.34 6.75
CA THR A 102 -8.01 9.60 6.89
C THR A 102 -8.29 9.26 8.34
N ALA A 103 -9.55 9.40 8.72
CA ALA A 103 -10.07 9.09 10.03
C ALA A 103 -10.36 7.58 10.17
N HIS A 104 -11.30 7.23 11.02
CA HIS A 104 -11.74 5.86 11.19
C HIS A 104 -12.19 5.26 9.86
N GLU A 105 -11.41 4.36 9.33
CA GLU A 105 -11.69 3.74 8.04
C GLU A 105 -12.36 2.39 8.21
N ARG A 106 -12.09 1.69 9.31
CA ARG A 106 -12.61 0.33 9.47
C ARG A 106 -12.39 -0.26 10.86
N LEU A 107 -13.25 -1.20 11.20
CA LEU A 107 -12.93 -2.44 11.88
C LEU A 107 -12.59 -3.48 10.79
N PRO A 108 -11.98 -4.61 11.09
CA PRO A 108 -11.02 -5.37 10.26
C PRO A 108 -11.16 -5.35 8.75
N TYR A 109 -12.25 -4.96 8.15
CA TYR A 109 -12.47 -4.98 6.70
C TYR A 109 -13.16 -3.75 6.12
N GLY A 110 -12.91 -2.56 6.67
CA GLY A 110 -13.44 -1.33 6.10
C GLY A 110 -14.96 -1.23 6.18
N GLU A 111 -15.46 -0.92 7.37
CA GLU A 111 -16.90 -0.78 7.56
C GLU A 111 -17.42 0.55 7.07
N LEU A 112 -18.40 0.52 6.18
CA LEU A 112 -19.23 1.65 5.85
C LEU A 112 -20.33 1.82 6.93
N PRO A 113 -20.81 3.06 7.13
CA PRO A 113 -20.63 4.25 6.27
C PRO A 113 -19.45 5.16 6.66
N ASN A 114 -18.62 4.81 7.60
CA ASN A 114 -17.76 5.77 8.30
C ASN A 114 -16.35 5.93 7.70
N GLY A 115 -15.99 5.19 6.65
CA GLY A 115 -14.66 5.18 6.05
C GLY A 115 -14.32 6.38 5.16
N SER A 116 -15.18 7.40 5.08
CA SER A 116 -14.99 8.55 4.21
C SER A 116 -14.50 9.82 4.91
N GLN A 117 -14.30 9.77 6.22
CA GLN A 117 -13.89 10.95 6.99
C GLN A 117 -12.42 11.28 6.76
N ILE A 118 -12.16 12.56 6.50
CA ILE A 118 -10.81 13.13 6.40
C ILE A 118 -10.74 14.34 7.34
N ALA A 119 -9.58 14.55 7.97
CA ALA A 119 -9.28 15.77 8.71
C ALA A 119 -7.91 16.31 8.27
N GLU A 120 -7.67 17.59 8.53
CA GLU A 120 -6.40 18.25 8.33
C GLU A 120 -5.83 18.70 9.66
N VAL A 121 -4.55 18.40 9.92
CA VAL A 121 -3.88 18.68 11.18
C VAL A 121 -2.57 19.42 11.00
N THR A 122 -2.19 20.23 11.98
CA THR A 122 -0.88 20.89 12.05
C THR A 122 0.24 19.86 12.21
N ILE A 123 1.48 20.30 11.97
CA ILE A 123 2.69 19.50 12.19
C ILE A 123 3.47 20.16 13.33
N PRO A 124 3.28 19.77 14.61
CA PRO A 124 4.09 20.29 15.69
C PRO A 124 5.54 19.80 15.59
N ALA A 125 6.49 20.52 16.18
CA ALA A 125 7.87 20.08 16.27
C ALA A 125 7.92 18.66 16.88
N PRO A 126 8.39 17.63 16.15
CA PRO A 126 8.37 16.26 16.62
C PRO A 126 9.35 16.06 17.78
N ALA A 127 9.06 15.12 18.66
CA ALA A 127 9.92 14.80 19.79
C ALA A 127 10.37 13.33 19.78
N VAL A 128 11.63 13.11 20.14
CA VAL A 128 12.11 11.75 20.46
C VAL A 128 11.72 11.47 21.92
N ALA A 129 10.80 10.56 22.12
CA ALA A 129 10.23 10.27 23.42
C ALA A 129 10.23 8.77 23.74
N GLY A 130 10.31 8.43 25.02
CA GLY A 130 10.24 7.04 25.48
C GLY A 130 8.81 6.49 25.62
N SER A 131 7.80 7.35 25.44
CA SER A 131 6.39 6.93 25.51
C SER A 131 5.51 7.90 24.70
N VAL A 132 4.42 7.37 24.16
CA VAL A 132 3.44 8.14 23.36
C VAL A 132 2.85 9.30 24.15
N GLY A 133 2.55 9.10 25.44
CA GLY A 133 1.92 10.13 26.29
C GLY A 133 2.74 11.40 26.47
N THR A 134 4.04 11.38 26.15
CA THR A 134 4.93 12.56 26.26
C THR A 134 5.20 13.25 24.92
N LEU A 135 4.65 12.73 23.83
CA LEU A 135 4.74 13.34 22.50
C LEU A 135 3.89 14.62 22.41
N PRO A 136 4.33 15.61 21.62
CA PRO A 136 3.47 16.74 21.26
C PRO A 136 2.24 16.24 20.50
N THR A 137 1.14 16.99 20.57
CA THR A 137 -0.11 16.67 19.89
C THR A 137 -0.39 17.73 18.83
N ALA A 138 -0.72 17.31 17.62
CA ALA A 138 -1.17 18.17 16.55
C ALA A 138 -2.52 18.83 16.90
N GLU A 139 -2.83 19.92 16.21
CA GLU A 139 -4.12 20.61 16.28
C GLU A 139 -4.87 20.45 14.97
N PHE A 140 -6.21 20.55 15.01
CA PHE A 140 -7.00 20.55 13.79
C PHE A 140 -6.83 21.88 13.04
N VAL A 141 -6.48 21.80 11.77
CA VAL A 141 -6.62 22.89 10.79
C VAL A 141 -8.04 22.84 10.24
N GLN A 142 -8.51 21.66 9.85
CA GLN A 142 -9.88 21.35 9.50
C GLN A 142 -10.33 20.09 10.22
N GLY A 143 -11.50 20.12 10.87
CA GLY A 143 -12.09 18.97 11.53
C GLY A 143 -12.53 17.88 10.55
N PHE A 144 -12.96 16.76 11.09
CA PHE A 144 -13.46 15.64 10.31
C PHE A 144 -14.62 16.03 9.39
N SER A 145 -14.59 15.54 8.18
CA SER A 145 -15.62 15.75 7.16
C SER A 145 -15.75 14.52 6.28
N ASP A 146 -17.00 14.16 5.93
CA ASP A 146 -17.27 13.20 4.87
C ASP A 146 -16.93 13.85 3.51
N ALA A 147 -15.65 13.77 3.15
CA ALA A 147 -15.15 14.39 1.95
C ALA A 147 -15.50 13.62 0.67
N ALA A 148 -15.79 12.33 0.78
CA ALA A 148 -16.17 11.49 -0.36
C ALA A 148 -17.59 11.76 -0.88
N GLN A 149 -18.47 12.35 -0.06
CA GLN A 149 -19.81 12.83 -0.46
C GLN A 149 -20.60 11.88 -1.38
N GLY A 150 -20.72 10.63 -0.96
CA GLY A 150 -21.50 9.64 -1.71
C GLY A 150 -20.76 8.95 -2.85
N LEU A 151 -19.45 9.16 -3.05
CA LEU A 151 -18.63 8.36 -3.98
C LEU A 151 -18.60 6.89 -3.62
N PHE A 152 -18.84 6.57 -2.34
CA PHE A 152 -18.84 5.21 -1.81
C PHE A 152 -20.23 4.55 -1.76
N VAL A 153 -21.24 5.18 -2.36
CA VAL A 153 -22.58 4.60 -2.43
C VAL A 153 -22.55 3.30 -3.25
N GLY A 154 -23.07 2.25 -2.64
CA GLY A 154 -23.14 0.92 -3.28
C GLY A 154 -21.91 0.05 -3.05
N LEU A 155 -20.92 0.54 -2.31
CA LEU A 155 -19.83 -0.29 -1.80
C LEU A 155 -20.25 -0.97 -0.50
N ASP A 156 -19.76 -2.18 -0.27
CA ASP A 156 -20.01 -2.94 0.96
C ASP A 156 -18.92 -2.67 2.01
N GLU A 157 -17.69 -2.34 1.54
CA GLU A 157 -16.53 -2.10 2.39
C GLU A 157 -15.51 -1.20 1.69
N ILE A 158 -14.64 -0.56 2.46
CA ILE A 158 -13.50 0.21 1.94
C ILE A 158 -12.24 -0.19 2.70
N PRO A 159 -11.51 -1.21 2.23
CA PRO A 159 -10.32 -1.69 2.94
C PRO A 159 -9.18 -0.68 2.95
N ARG A 160 -9.04 0.15 1.92
CA ARG A 160 -8.00 1.17 1.81
C ARG A 160 -8.48 2.37 0.99
N ILE A 161 -7.91 3.54 1.36
CA ILE A 161 -8.04 4.80 0.63
C ILE A 161 -6.63 5.33 0.36
N GLY A 162 -6.43 5.97 -0.80
CA GLY A 162 -5.25 6.75 -1.11
C GLY A 162 -5.58 8.24 -1.15
N LEU A 163 -4.70 9.09 -0.62
CA LEU A 163 -4.82 10.55 -0.67
C LEU A 163 -3.54 11.18 -1.21
N GLN A 164 -3.69 12.19 -2.09
CA GLN A 164 -2.58 13.02 -2.53
C GLN A 164 -3.02 14.44 -2.82
N TYR A 165 -2.42 15.40 -2.13
CA TYR A 165 -2.49 16.81 -2.51
C TYR A 165 -1.63 17.07 -3.75
N LEU A 166 -2.20 17.76 -4.72
CA LEU A 166 -1.48 18.23 -5.90
C LEU A 166 -1.97 19.62 -6.29
N ASP A 167 -1.05 20.57 -6.45
CA ASP A 167 -1.31 21.86 -7.10
C ASP A 167 -0.78 21.77 -8.53
N HIS A 168 -1.69 21.71 -9.48
CA HIS A 168 -1.38 21.57 -10.90
C HIS A 168 -2.07 22.64 -11.74
N PRO A 169 -1.41 23.21 -12.80
CA PRO A 169 -2.00 24.25 -13.63
C PRO A 169 -3.37 23.91 -14.24
N ALA A 170 -3.64 22.63 -14.50
CA ALA A 170 -4.94 22.18 -15.04
C ALA A 170 -6.10 22.30 -14.03
N THR A 171 -5.84 22.22 -12.74
CA THR A 171 -6.88 22.08 -11.71
C THR A 171 -6.76 23.08 -10.58
N GLY A 172 -5.60 23.73 -10.41
CA GLY A 172 -5.19 24.36 -9.16
C GLY A 172 -5.02 23.33 -8.03
N PRO A 173 -4.95 23.78 -6.77
CA PRO A 173 -4.76 22.92 -5.62
C PRO A 173 -5.97 21.99 -5.41
N ARG A 174 -5.74 20.70 -5.40
CA ARG A 174 -6.74 19.64 -5.20
C ARG A 174 -6.19 18.51 -4.32
N LEU A 175 -7.10 17.84 -3.65
CA LEU A 175 -6.86 16.59 -2.96
C LEU A 175 -7.38 15.44 -3.84
N HIS A 176 -6.49 14.59 -4.31
CA HIS A 176 -6.84 13.39 -5.08
C HIS A 176 -7.14 12.24 -4.15
N LEU A 177 -8.14 11.45 -4.49
CA LEU A 177 -8.67 10.34 -3.71
C LEU A 177 -8.68 9.08 -4.58
N ALA A 178 -8.24 7.95 -4.01
CA ALA A 178 -8.46 6.63 -4.56
C ALA A 178 -9.07 5.73 -3.47
N TRP A 179 -9.87 4.75 -3.88
CA TRP A 179 -10.49 3.79 -2.96
C TRP A 179 -10.72 2.44 -3.62
N GLY A 180 -10.86 1.39 -2.81
CA GLY A 180 -11.13 0.06 -3.28
C GLY A 180 -11.95 -0.76 -2.31
N GLN A 181 -12.61 -1.78 -2.81
CA GLN A 181 -13.24 -2.85 -2.04
C GLN A 181 -12.32 -4.08 -1.98
N HIS A 182 -12.61 -5.00 -1.07
CA HIS A 182 -11.92 -6.29 -1.02
C HIS A 182 -12.21 -7.12 -2.28
N PHE A 183 -13.48 -7.25 -2.64
CA PHE A 183 -13.89 -7.84 -3.92
C PHE A 183 -14.41 -6.74 -4.84
N GLN A 184 -13.68 -6.50 -5.92
CA GLN A 184 -14.03 -5.50 -6.93
C GLN A 184 -14.36 -6.17 -8.25
N GLU A 185 -15.32 -5.58 -8.98
CA GLU A 185 -15.70 -6.03 -10.30
C GLU A 185 -15.04 -5.17 -11.39
N ASP A 186 -14.78 -5.75 -12.54
CA ASP A 186 -14.30 -5.02 -13.71
C ASP A 186 -15.28 -3.89 -14.05
N GLY A 187 -14.76 -2.67 -14.14
CA GLY A 187 -15.56 -1.48 -14.42
C GLY A 187 -15.91 -0.64 -13.20
N ASP A 188 -15.55 -1.06 -11.99
CA ASP A 188 -15.70 -0.23 -10.80
C ASP A 188 -14.84 1.04 -10.90
N LEU A 189 -15.42 2.15 -10.48
CA LEU A 189 -14.74 3.44 -10.44
C LEU A 189 -14.06 3.60 -9.08
N SER A 190 -12.85 4.14 -9.08
CA SER A 190 -11.99 4.09 -7.90
C SER A 190 -11.17 5.36 -7.66
N HIS A 191 -11.31 6.38 -8.48
CA HIS A 191 -10.51 7.60 -8.38
C HIS A 191 -11.39 8.85 -8.50
N ALA A 192 -11.06 9.87 -7.71
CA ALA A 192 -11.71 11.20 -7.75
C ALA A 192 -10.72 12.29 -7.35
N MET A 193 -11.15 13.55 -7.43
CA MET A 193 -10.46 14.66 -6.79
C MET A 193 -11.46 15.55 -6.05
N LEU A 194 -10.97 16.18 -4.99
CA LEU A 194 -11.71 17.00 -4.06
C LEU A 194 -11.10 18.39 -3.96
N SER A 195 -11.85 19.35 -3.46
CA SER A 195 -11.29 20.59 -2.94
C SER A 195 -10.46 20.33 -1.69
N THR A 196 -9.46 21.16 -1.42
CA THR A 196 -8.74 21.16 -0.14
C THR A 196 -9.59 21.70 1.03
N THR A 197 -10.75 22.28 0.76
CA THR A 197 -11.73 22.68 1.78
C THR A 197 -12.65 21.49 2.07
N LEU A 198 -12.39 20.76 3.14
CA LEU A 198 -13.06 19.49 3.45
C LEU A 198 -14.58 19.64 3.66
N ALA A 199 -15.01 20.74 4.27
CA ALA A 199 -16.43 21.03 4.48
C ALA A 199 -17.21 21.31 3.16
N ASN A 200 -16.50 21.60 2.07
CA ASN A 200 -17.06 21.77 0.74
C ASN A 200 -16.15 21.11 -0.30
N PRO A 201 -16.15 19.79 -0.39
CA PRO A 201 -15.16 19.02 -1.14
C PRO A 201 -15.26 19.17 -2.65
N ASP A 202 -16.34 19.69 -3.22
CA ASP A 202 -16.50 19.90 -4.68
C ASP A 202 -15.94 18.72 -5.48
N ALA A 203 -16.43 17.52 -5.21
CA ALA A 203 -15.93 16.29 -5.77
C ALA A 203 -16.05 16.24 -7.29
N ARG A 204 -15.01 15.76 -7.98
CA ARG A 204 -14.94 15.54 -9.42
C ARG A 204 -14.55 14.10 -9.70
N GLY A 205 -15.08 13.53 -10.74
CA GLY A 205 -15.03 12.10 -11.06
C GLY A 205 -16.40 11.48 -10.80
N PRO A 206 -16.53 10.22 -10.35
CA PRO A 206 -15.43 9.26 -10.20
C PRO A 206 -14.88 8.76 -11.54
N TRP A 207 -13.66 8.24 -11.55
CA TRP A 207 -12.99 7.67 -12.71
C TRP A 207 -12.48 6.25 -12.44
N GLY A 208 -12.36 5.45 -13.52
CA GLY A 208 -11.60 4.20 -13.52
C GLY A 208 -10.20 4.40 -14.09
N ILE A 209 -9.34 3.37 -14.00
CA ILE A 209 -8.01 3.33 -14.62
C ILE A 209 -8.00 2.23 -15.67
N THR A 210 -7.58 2.55 -16.89
CA THR A 210 -7.49 1.59 -18.00
C THR A 210 -6.25 0.71 -17.88
N GLY A 211 -6.40 -0.58 -18.17
CA GLY A 211 -5.27 -1.51 -18.32
C GLY A 211 -4.61 -1.94 -17.02
N ALA A 212 -5.18 -1.62 -15.88
CA ALA A 212 -4.75 -2.10 -14.57
C ALA A 212 -5.82 -2.99 -13.95
N SER A 213 -5.39 -4.00 -13.20
CA SER A 213 -6.30 -4.72 -12.31
C SER A 213 -6.73 -3.81 -11.17
N LEU A 214 -7.99 -3.85 -10.77
CA LEU A 214 -8.49 -3.11 -9.61
C LEU A 214 -7.80 -3.52 -8.30
N TYR A 215 -7.22 -4.72 -8.25
CA TYR A 215 -6.39 -5.17 -7.14
C TYR A 215 -4.98 -4.57 -7.13
N SER A 216 -4.54 -3.90 -8.19
CA SER A 216 -3.20 -3.32 -8.32
C SER A 216 -3.16 -1.80 -8.22
N ILE A 217 -4.31 -1.16 -8.10
CA ILE A 217 -4.50 0.29 -7.99
C ILE A 217 -5.31 0.64 -6.75
N ASN A 218 -5.52 1.94 -6.50
CA ASN A 218 -6.47 2.49 -5.52
C ASN A 218 -6.19 2.24 -4.01
N GLY A 219 -5.03 1.73 -3.64
CA GLY A 219 -4.67 1.53 -2.23
C GLY A 219 -3.83 2.66 -1.64
N TYR A 220 -3.12 3.42 -2.46
CA TYR A 220 -2.36 4.62 -2.11
C TYR A 220 -2.22 5.56 -3.31
N LEU A 221 -1.91 6.82 -3.01
CA LEU A 221 -1.56 7.85 -4.00
C LEU A 221 -0.30 8.59 -3.56
N PHE A 222 0.50 9.01 -4.52
CA PHE A 222 1.58 9.98 -4.32
C PHE A 222 1.88 10.77 -5.60
N ASP A 223 2.50 11.94 -5.46
CA ASP A 223 2.86 12.77 -6.60
C ASP A 223 4.19 12.35 -7.22
N ILE A 224 4.24 12.38 -8.55
CA ILE A 224 5.46 12.19 -9.35
C ILE A 224 6.02 13.58 -9.66
N PRO A 225 7.33 13.84 -9.47
CA PRO A 225 7.93 15.14 -9.82
C PRO A 225 7.65 15.51 -11.29
N ALA A 226 7.19 16.75 -11.50
CA ALA A 226 6.74 17.20 -12.83
C ALA A 226 7.80 17.00 -13.92
N GLU A 227 9.06 17.36 -13.65
CA GLU A 227 10.16 17.18 -14.60
C GLU A 227 10.35 15.71 -15.02
N TRP A 228 10.22 14.77 -14.05
CA TRP A 228 10.33 13.35 -14.34
C TRP A 228 9.09 12.86 -15.09
N ALA A 229 7.90 13.30 -14.69
CA ALA A 229 6.63 12.93 -15.36
C ALA A 229 6.61 13.40 -16.82
N ASP A 230 7.04 14.62 -17.08
CA ASP A 230 7.13 15.17 -18.43
C ASP A 230 8.11 14.39 -19.33
N ALA A 231 9.27 14.02 -18.75
CA ALA A 231 10.31 13.31 -19.48
C ALA A 231 9.94 11.85 -19.81
N HIS A 232 9.17 11.17 -18.97
CA HIS A 232 9.04 9.70 -19.03
C HIS A 232 7.60 9.19 -19.19
N VAL A 233 6.59 9.94 -18.73
CA VAL A 233 5.20 9.47 -18.70
C VAL A 233 4.20 10.49 -19.23
N SER A 234 4.65 11.40 -20.11
CA SER A 234 3.81 12.40 -20.79
C SER A 234 3.00 13.27 -19.82
N GLY A 235 3.65 13.73 -18.74
CA GLY A 235 3.05 14.61 -17.72
C GLY A 235 2.11 13.93 -16.72
N ARG A 236 2.07 12.60 -16.67
CA ARG A 236 1.27 11.88 -15.66
C ARG A 236 1.92 12.03 -14.29
N SER A 237 1.45 13.00 -13.53
CA SER A 237 2.06 13.46 -12.27
C SER A 237 1.48 12.84 -11.00
N LEU A 238 0.56 11.88 -11.12
CA LEU A 238 0.02 11.09 -10.01
C LEU A 238 0.37 9.63 -10.18
N ALA A 239 0.77 8.99 -9.08
CA ALA A 239 0.96 7.56 -8.99
C ALA A 239 -0.16 6.95 -8.14
N THR A 240 -0.76 5.86 -8.61
CA THR A 240 -1.66 4.99 -7.86
C THR A 240 -1.08 3.59 -7.80
N GLY A 241 -1.38 2.88 -6.73
CA GLY A 241 -0.99 1.50 -6.57
C GLY A 241 -1.69 0.87 -5.39
N ARG A 242 -1.49 -0.42 -5.21
CA ARG A 242 -2.03 -1.17 -4.09
C ARG A 242 -1.12 -2.34 -3.80
N PHE A 243 -0.95 -2.67 -2.54
CA PHE A 243 -0.31 -3.91 -2.15
C PHE A 243 -0.98 -4.49 -0.92
N ARG A 244 -1.85 -5.40 -1.19
CA ARG A 244 -2.60 -6.16 -0.19
C ARG A 244 -3.24 -7.40 -0.85
N ASP A 245 -3.99 -8.16 -0.07
CA ASP A 245 -4.79 -9.32 -0.49
C ASP A 245 -3.96 -10.53 -0.91
N GLY A 246 -2.86 -10.78 -0.18
CA GLY A 246 -2.10 -12.01 -0.31
C GLY A 246 -1.52 -12.25 -1.70
N GLY A 247 -1.14 -11.17 -2.40
CA GLY A 247 -0.54 -11.23 -3.72
C GLY A 247 -1.52 -11.13 -4.90
N TRP A 248 -2.80 -10.95 -4.67
CA TRP A 248 -3.75 -10.65 -5.76
C TRP A 248 -3.45 -9.31 -6.43
N SER A 249 -3.00 -8.35 -5.66
CA SER A 249 -2.52 -7.05 -6.17
C SER A 249 -1.16 -7.11 -6.85
N GLY A 250 -0.49 -8.24 -6.80
CA GLY A 250 0.89 -8.45 -7.20
C GLY A 250 1.75 -8.87 -6.01
N LYS A 251 2.86 -9.55 -6.26
CA LYS A 251 3.83 -10.01 -5.23
C LYS A 251 4.85 -8.92 -4.90
N GLY A 252 4.37 -7.73 -4.55
CA GLY A 252 5.12 -6.52 -4.23
C GLY A 252 4.30 -5.26 -4.52
N PRO A 253 4.79 -4.05 -4.18
CA PRO A 253 4.09 -2.80 -4.49
C PRO A 253 3.94 -2.59 -6.00
N THR A 254 2.94 -1.80 -6.39
CA THR A 254 2.63 -1.47 -7.78
C THR A 254 2.69 0.04 -7.99
N ILE A 255 2.98 0.50 -9.20
CA ILE A 255 2.96 1.91 -9.57
C ILE A 255 2.37 2.08 -10.96
N PHE A 256 1.29 2.84 -11.05
CA PHE A 256 0.67 3.27 -12.30
C PHE A 256 0.61 4.80 -12.30
N ALA A 257 1.27 5.42 -13.28
CA ALA A 257 1.24 6.88 -13.44
C ALA A 257 0.01 7.29 -14.25
N TYR A 258 -0.75 8.27 -13.74
CA TYR A 258 -1.96 8.76 -14.39
C TYR A 258 -2.21 10.25 -14.09
N VAL A 259 -3.18 10.84 -14.77
CA VAL A 259 -3.80 12.14 -14.44
C VAL A 259 -5.24 12.15 -14.95
N PRO A 260 -6.16 12.89 -14.28
CA PRO A 260 -7.55 13.01 -14.73
C PRO A 260 -7.80 14.16 -15.72
N TRP A 261 -6.80 14.61 -16.45
CA TRP A 261 -6.89 15.64 -17.49
C TRP A 261 -6.11 15.27 -18.74
N ASP A 262 -6.48 15.86 -19.85
CA ASP A 262 -5.75 15.72 -21.13
C ASP A 262 -4.58 16.72 -21.26
N SER A 263 -3.85 16.67 -22.37
CA SER A 263 -2.71 17.56 -22.64
C SER A 263 -3.10 19.04 -22.78
N ALA A 264 -4.37 19.35 -22.95
CA ALA A 264 -4.89 20.71 -22.96
C ALA A 264 -5.35 21.18 -21.58
N GLY A 265 -5.23 20.33 -20.56
CA GLY A 265 -5.68 20.58 -19.20
C GLY A 265 -7.19 20.41 -18.98
N SER A 266 -7.91 19.80 -19.96
CA SER A 266 -9.34 19.55 -19.82
C SER A 266 -9.58 18.31 -18.99
N LEU A 267 -10.43 18.43 -17.97
CA LEU A 267 -10.74 17.35 -17.06
C LEU A 267 -11.54 16.25 -17.76
N ALA A 268 -11.24 15.00 -17.46
CA ALA A 268 -11.98 13.84 -17.93
C ALA A 268 -13.45 13.89 -17.47
N ALA A 269 -14.35 13.42 -18.32
CA ALA A 269 -15.76 13.32 -17.97
C ALA A 269 -15.97 12.36 -16.80
N PRO A 270 -17.00 12.56 -15.96
CA PRO A 270 -17.37 11.57 -14.95
C PRO A 270 -17.57 10.17 -15.57
N SER A 271 -17.18 9.15 -14.85
CA SER A 271 -17.21 7.74 -15.27
C SER A 271 -16.29 7.39 -16.44
N ALA A 272 -15.37 8.27 -16.84
CA ALA A 272 -14.34 7.93 -17.80
C ALA A 272 -13.28 6.98 -17.21
N PHE A 273 -12.68 6.18 -18.07
CA PHE A 273 -11.50 5.39 -17.74
C PHE A 273 -10.25 6.15 -18.19
N LEU A 274 -9.35 6.42 -17.25
CA LEU A 274 -8.13 7.19 -17.46
C LEU A 274 -7.00 6.28 -17.93
N ASP A 275 -6.24 6.75 -18.92
CA ASP A 275 -5.04 6.05 -19.35
C ASP A 275 -3.94 6.14 -18.29
N ALA A 276 -3.28 5.03 -18.02
CA ALA A 276 -2.16 4.96 -17.11
C ALA A 276 -0.91 4.35 -17.79
N THR A 277 0.26 4.72 -17.27
CA THR A 277 1.53 4.10 -17.61
C THR A 277 1.98 3.22 -16.47
N THR A 278 2.15 1.92 -16.72
CA THR A 278 2.69 0.99 -15.74
C THR A 278 4.17 1.27 -15.51
N LEU A 279 4.57 1.47 -14.25
CA LEU A 279 5.96 1.72 -13.84
C LEU A 279 6.53 0.59 -12.98
N LEU A 280 5.69 -0.09 -12.21
CA LEU A 280 6.06 -1.22 -11.37
C LEU A 280 4.84 -2.15 -11.24
N LEU A 281 5.02 -3.41 -11.57
CA LEU A 281 3.98 -4.42 -11.43
C LEU A 281 4.60 -5.81 -11.36
N TYR A 282 4.53 -6.42 -10.20
CA TYR A 282 4.87 -7.83 -10.02
C TYR A 282 3.69 -8.71 -10.41
N GLU A 283 3.96 -9.96 -10.78
CA GLU A 283 2.89 -10.90 -11.08
C GLU A 283 2.02 -11.14 -9.84
N SER A 284 0.72 -11.20 -10.06
CA SER A 284 -0.20 -11.64 -9.03
C SER A 284 -0.03 -13.14 -8.78
N SER A 285 -0.30 -13.57 -7.54
CA SER A 285 -0.47 -14.98 -7.24
C SER A 285 -1.92 -15.20 -6.82
N GLU A 286 -2.65 -15.93 -7.62
CA GLU A 286 -4.01 -16.28 -7.26
C GLU A 286 -4.03 -17.41 -6.22
N GLN A 287 -3.02 -18.29 -6.20
CA GLN A 287 -3.16 -19.56 -5.49
C GLN A 287 -1.86 -20.19 -4.96
N ASN A 288 -0.70 -19.71 -5.32
CA ASN A 288 0.54 -20.43 -4.99
C ASN A 288 1.66 -19.51 -4.51
N GLU A 289 1.86 -19.46 -3.19
CA GLU A 289 2.97 -18.74 -2.56
C GLU A 289 4.34 -19.22 -2.96
N SER A 290 4.48 -20.49 -3.35
CA SER A 290 5.79 -21.05 -3.74
C SER A 290 6.27 -20.51 -5.08
N VAL A 291 5.40 -19.89 -5.88
CA VAL A 291 5.80 -19.22 -7.13
C VAL A 291 6.40 -17.87 -6.79
N THR A 292 7.71 -17.80 -6.77
CA THR A 292 8.47 -16.56 -6.50
C THR A 292 8.97 -15.87 -7.77
N GLU A 293 8.63 -16.39 -8.94
CA GLU A 293 8.97 -15.76 -10.20
C GLU A 293 8.28 -14.40 -10.33
N ASN A 294 9.02 -13.43 -10.84
CA ASN A 294 8.52 -12.06 -11.03
C ASN A 294 7.91 -11.42 -9.75
N ALA A 295 8.41 -11.79 -8.59
CA ALA A 295 8.05 -11.24 -7.30
C ALA A 295 9.10 -10.23 -6.82
N MET A 296 8.72 -9.40 -5.87
CA MET A 296 9.67 -8.60 -5.11
C MET A 296 10.60 -9.52 -4.30
N ALA A 297 11.88 -9.21 -4.28
CA ALA A 297 12.85 -9.95 -3.49
C ALA A 297 12.46 -9.99 -2.00
N GLY A 298 12.39 -11.20 -1.43
CA GLY A 298 11.99 -11.39 -0.04
C GLY A 298 10.50 -11.23 0.24
N TYR A 299 9.65 -11.21 -0.79
CA TYR A 299 8.20 -11.13 -0.65
C TYR A 299 7.63 -12.19 0.30
N GLN A 300 6.68 -11.78 1.12
CA GLN A 300 5.77 -12.65 1.86
C GLN A 300 4.34 -12.14 1.68
N HIS A 301 3.37 -13.04 1.58
CA HIS A 301 1.95 -12.69 1.40
C HIS A 301 1.37 -11.73 2.46
N PRO A 302 1.79 -11.78 3.73
CA PRO A 302 1.34 -10.81 4.72
C PRO A 302 2.04 -9.45 4.68
N ASP A 303 2.90 -9.19 3.70
CA ASP A 303 3.49 -7.86 3.54
C ASP A 303 2.40 -6.86 3.17
N GLU A 304 2.45 -5.66 3.77
CA GLU A 304 1.52 -4.56 3.47
C GLU A 304 2.31 -3.26 3.25
N TRP A 305 2.27 -2.70 2.04
CA TRP A 305 2.94 -1.46 1.67
C TRP A 305 1.88 -0.35 1.53
N GLU A 306 1.54 0.28 2.65
CA GLU A 306 0.39 1.18 2.75
C GLU A 306 0.70 2.61 2.32
N GLY A 307 1.95 3.03 2.36
CA GLY A 307 2.37 4.38 2.01
C GLY A 307 3.43 4.40 0.93
N GLY A 308 3.27 5.29 -0.05
CA GLY A 308 4.27 5.54 -1.08
C GLY A 308 4.63 7.02 -1.14
N ALA A 309 5.87 7.34 -1.50
CA ALA A 309 6.32 8.70 -1.73
C ALA A 309 7.45 8.74 -2.77
N TRP A 310 7.40 9.71 -3.66
CA TRP A 310 8.55 10.03 -4.53
C TRP A 310 9.44 11.05 -3.84
N VAL A 311 10.52 10.55 -3.27
CA VAL A 311 11.44 11.32 -2.43
C VAL A 311 12.57 11.88 -3.28
N THR A 312 12.83 13.18 -3.16
CA THR A 312 13.93 13.85 -3.82
C THR A 312 14.65 14.77 -2.83
N THR A 313 15.97 14.85 -2.92
CA THR A 313 16.77 15.75 -2.07
C THR A 313 17.21 16.98 -2.84
N ALA A 314 17.60 18.03 -2.13
CA ALA A 314 18.21 19.22 -2.72
C ALA A 314 19.53 18.93 -3.47
N SER A 315 20.21 17.84 -3.12
CA SER A 315 21.42 17.37 -3.81
C SER A 315 21.15 16.57 -5.07
N GLY A 316 19.87 16.32 -5.43
CA GLY A 316 19.46 15.58 -6.62
C GLY A 316 19.45 14.08 -6.46
N LYS A 317 19.60 13.54 -5.24
CA LYS A 317 19.31 12.12 -4.98
C LYS A 317 17.80 11.88 -5.01
N ALA A 318 17.39 10.70 -5.48
CA ALA A 318 15.98 10.33 -5.55
C ALA A 318 15.75 8.84 -5.26
N ALA A 319 14.54 8.53 -4.78
CA ALA A 319 13.98 7.19 -4.71
C ALA A 319 12.46 7.26 -4.72
N VAL A 320 11.80 6.20 -5.20
CA VAL A 320 10.43 5.92 -4.76
C VAL A 320 10.52 5.07 -3.50
N VAL A 321 9.95 5.57 -2.42
CA VAL A 321 10.01 4.94 -1.09
C VAL A 321 8.64 4.40 -0.76
N PHE A 322 8.57 3.13 -0.37
CA PHE A 322 7.37 2.58 0.24
C PHE A 322 7.62 2.32 1.72
N ALA A 323 6.66 2.76 2.53
CA ALA A 323 6.59 2.44 3.95
C ALA A 323 5.58 1.31 4.15
N GLY A 324 5.92 0.33 4.98
CA GLY A 324 5.02 -0.79 5.16
C GLY A 324 5.38 -1.74 6.29
N THR A 325 4.46 -2.67 6.48
CA THR A 325 4.53 -3.78 7.42
C THR A 325 5.12 -4.99 6.70
N LYS A 326 6.31 -5.42 7.08
CA LYS A 326 7.04 -6.53 6.45
C LYS A 326 6.93 -7.79 7.29
N GLY A 327 6.43 -8.88 6.72
CA GLY A 327 6.51 -10.20 7.33
C GLY A 327 7.96 -10.70 7.38
N THR A 328 8.47 -10.99 8.59
CA THR A 328 9.87 -11.42 8.82
C THR A 328 9.99 -12.72 9.59
N GLY A 329 8.88 -13.29 10.04
CA GLY A 329 8.80 -14.52 10.79
C GLY A 329 8.41 -15.73 9.94
N ALA A 330 8.02 -16.82 10.64
CA ALA A 330 7.37 -17.95 10.00
C ALA A 330 6.05 -17.53 9.37
N LYS A 331 5.73 -18.10 8.21
CA LYS A 331 4.51 -17.81 7.46
C LYS A 331 3.33 -18.56 8.04
N PHE A 332 2.18 -17.91 8.02
CA PHE A 332 0.89 -18.53 8.27
C PHE A 332 0.01 -18.33 7.04
N TRP A 333 -0.78 -19.36 6.76
CA TRP A 333 -1.64 -19.36 5.60
C TRP A 333 -2.92 -18.53 5.80
N TYR A 334 -3.54 -18.22 4.70
CA TYR A 334 -4.74 -17.40 4.68
C TYR A 334 -5.87 -17.97 5.55
N GLY A 335 -6.55 -17.10 6.26
CA GLY A 335 -7.78 -17.41 6.97
C GLY A 335 -7.60 -18.03 8.36
N TRP A 336 -6.37 -18.21 8.82
CA TRP A 336 -6.14 -18.83 10.11
C TRP A 336 -5.23 -18.01 11.03
N LEU A 337 -5.69 -17.84 12.24
CA LEU A 337 -4.96 -17.24 13.35
C LEU A 337 -5.03 -18.17 14.55
N HIS A 338 -3.89 -18.63 15.04
CA HIS A 338 -3.86 -19.47 16.24
C HIS A 338 -4.21 -18.62 17.46
N PRO A 339 -5.22 -19.02 18.28
CA PRO A 339 -5.68 -18.22 19.41
C PRO A 339 -4.62 -18.05 20.52
N ASP A 340 -3.68 -18.99 20.64
CA ASP A 340 -2.63 -18.99 21.65
C ASP A 340 -1.29 -18.47 21.12
N GLY A 341 -1.22 -18.01 19.89
CA GLY A 341 -0.01 -17.44 19.31
C GLY A 341 0.34 -17.95 17.91
N PRO A 342 1.39 -17.40 17.36
CA PRO A 342 1.75 -17.51 15.96
C PRO A 342 2.72 -18.66 15.63
N GLU A 343 2.94 -19.61 16.52
CA GLU A 343 4.08 -20.53 16.42
C GLU A 343 3.81 -21.75 15.55
N ILE A 344 2.60 -21.91 15.02
CA ILE A 344 2.28 -23.05 14.15
C ILE A 344 2.44 -22.65 12.69
N PRO A 345 3.55 -22.99 12.03
CA PRO A 345 3.78 -22.66 10.64
C PRO A 345 2.90 -23.49 9.72
N CYS A 346 2.52 -22.91 8.60
CA CYS A 346 1.88 -23.64 7.53
C CYS A 346 2.82 -24.61 6.83
N VAL A 347 2.29 -25.74 6.41
CA VAL A 347 2.97 -26.69 5.51
C VAL A 347 2.59 -26.35 4.08
N GLU A 348 3.55 -26.16 3.21
CA GLU A 348 3.36 -25.74 1.82
C GLU A 348 2.46 -26.66 0.97
N THR A 349 2.13 -27.85 1.49
CA THR A 349 1.33 -28.85 0.78
C THR A 349 -0.14 -28.89 1.16
N ALA A 350 -0.59 -28.03 2.09
CA ALA A 350 -2.00 -28.02 2.49
C ALA A 350 -2.78 -27.04 1.61
N PHE A 351 -3.16 -27.49 0.42
CA PHE A 351 -4.11 -26.80 -0.44
C PHE A 351 -5.51 -27.27 -0.16
N VAL A 352 -6.42 -26.32 0.01
CA VAL A 352 -7.84 -26.59 0.13
C VAL A 352 -8.54 -25.68 -0.86
N ASP A 353 -9.04 -26.22 -1.98
CA ASP A 353 -9.51 -25.51 -3.16
C ASP A 353 -8.47 -24.52 -3.71
N GLU A 354 -8.88 -23.31 -3.96
CA GLU A 354 -8.05 -22.21 -4.43
C GLU A 354 -7.36 -21.46 -3.29
N TYR A 355 -7.61 -21.85 -2.04
CA TYR A 355 -7.11 -21.19 -0.85
C TYR A 355 -6.20 -22.11 -0.06
N THR A 356 -5.09 -21.58 0.39
CA THR A 356 -4.20 -22.29 1.28
C THR A 356 -4.65 -22.07 2.71
N THR A 357 -5.19 -23.11 3.31
CA THR A 357 -5.40 -23.19 4.76
C THR A 357 -4.50 -24.29 5.31
N CYS A 358 -3.94 -24.11 6.47
CA CYS A 358 -2.95 -25.08 6.91
C CYS A 358 -3.33 -25.83 8.17
N TRP A 359 -4.03 -25.23 9.11
CA TRP A 359 -4.26 -25.82 10.42
C TRP A 359 -5.61 -25.48 10.99
N ASN A 360 -6.18 -26.40 11.75
CA ASN A 360 -7.32 -26.14 12.61
C ASN A 360 -6.92 -25.28 13.81
N SER A 361 -7.89 -24.67 14.48
CA SER A 361 -7.66 -23.90 15.71
C SER A 361 -7.05 -24.71 16.86
N ASP A 362 -7.15 -26.05 16.83
CA ASP A 362 -6.52 -26.95 17.78
C ASP A 362 -5.06 -27.35 17.41
N GLY A 363 -4.53 -26.80 16.30
CA GLY A 363 -3.19 -27.07 15.82
C GLY A 363 -3.05 -28.37 15.01
N THR A 364 -4.15 -28.99 14.61
CA THR A 364 -4.11 -30.15 13.70
C THR A 364 -4.14 -29.71 12.24
N PRO A 365 -3.49 -30.45 11.31
CA PRO A 365 -3.58 -30.13 9.88
C PRO A 365 -5.01 -30.17 9.37
N CYS A 366 -5.35 -29.25 8.48
CA CYS A 366 -6.64 -29.26 7.79
C CYS A 366 -6.74 -30.42 6.83
N PRO A 367 -7.77 -31.29 6.95
CA PRO A 367 -7.98 -32.35 5.97
C PRO A 367 -8.55 -31.77 4.68
N GLU A 368 -8.08 -32.25 3.52
CA GLU A 368 -8.58 -31.87 2.20
C GLU A 368 -10.10 -32.07 2.03
N SER A 369 -10.72 -32.89 2.90
CA SER A 369 -12.15 -33.19 2.83
C SER A 369 -13.04 -32.26 3.63
N ASP A 370 -12.49 -31.34 4.41
CA ASP A 370 -13.27 -30.44 5.26
C ASP A 370 -12.92 -28.96 4.99
N LEU A 371 -13.23 -28.52 3.80
CA LEU A 371 -12.99 -27.19 3.31
C LEU A 371 -13.72 -26.10 4.12
N GLY A 372 -14.89 -26.43 4.67
CA GLY A 372 -15.72 -25.48 5.41
C GLY A 372 -15.35 -25.33 6.88
N GLY A 373 -14.88 -26.40 7.54
CA GLY A 373 -14.60 -26.42 8.98
C GLY A 373 -13.21 -25.95 9.35
N CYS A 374 -12.29 -26.10 8.41
CA CYS A 374 -10.86 -25.86 8.62
C CYS A 374 -10.41 -24.45 8.21
N THR A 375 -11.25 -23.70 7.61
CA THR A 375 -10.85 -22.50 6.90
C THR A 375 -10.51 -21.34 7.83
N GLY A 376 -10.86 -21.42 9.10
CA GLY A 376 -10.70 -20.23 9.94
C GLY A 376 -11.24 -18.97 9.27
N HIS A 377 -12.24 -19.12 8.38
CA HIS A 377 -12.97 -18.00 7.82
C HIS A 377 -13.82 -17.34 8.90
N SER A 378 -13.15 -17.04 10.01
CA SER A 378 -13.62 -16.16 11.06
C SER A 378 -13.34 -14.70 10.67
N ASP A 379 -13.78 -13.77 11.46
CA ASP A 379 -13.65 -12.34 11.26
C ASP A 379 -12.18 -11.83 11.15
N PHE A 380 -11.20 -12.71 11.37
CA PHE A 380 -9.76 -12.40 11.34
C PHE A 380 -9.03 -13.00 10.13
N ARG A 381 -9.67 -12.96 8.99
CA ARG A 381 -9.06 -13.42 7.73
C ARG A 381 -7.86 -12.59 7.34
N GLY A 382 -6.92 -13.24 6.71
CA GLY A 382 -5.78 -12.60 6.12
C GLY A 382 -4.56 -13.49 6.10
N TRP A 383 -3.52 -13.02 5.47
CA TRP A 383 -2.22 -13.65 5.49
C TRP A 383 -1.46 -13.18 6.72
N TRP A 384 -0.77 -14.09 7.39
CA TRP A 384 -0.11 -13.82 8.65
C TRP A 384 1.36 -14.23 8.63
N SER A 385 2.16 -13.50 9.40
CA SER A 385 3.53 -13.88 9.74
C SER A 385 3.66 -13.96 11.26
N SER A 386 4.55 -14.81 11.76
CA SER A 386 4.81 -14.90 13.20
C SER A 386 5.45 -13.63 13.77
N ARG A 387 6.00 -12.79 12.90
CA ARG A 387 6.59 -11.50 13.27
C ARG A 387 6.52 -10.54 12.10
N PHE A 388 6.25 -9.28 12.42
CA PHE A 388 6.34 -8.16 11.50
C PHE A 388 7.42 -7.19 11.92
N ALA A 389 7.92 -6.44 10.95
CA ALA A 389 8.83 -5.32 11.11
C ALA A 389 8.36 -4.15 10.24
N ALA A 390 8.62 -2.94 10.66
CA ALA A 390 8.32 -1.74 9.90
C ALA A 390 9.51 -1.38 9.01
N TRP A 391 9.27 -1.34 7.71
CA TRP A 391 10.33 -1.07 6.73
C TRP A 391 10.00 0.09 5.82
N LEU A 392 11.06 0.83 5.44
CA LEU A 392 11.09 1.65 4.25
C LEU A 392 11.89 0.89 3.18
N ILE A 393 11.32 0.73 1.98
CA ILE A 393 12.02 0.12 0.84
C ILE A 393 12.18 1.15 -0.27
N PHE A 394 13.29 1.07 -1.02
CA PHE A 394 13.71 2.10 -1.94
C PHE A 394 13.84 1.54 -3.36
N TYR A 395 13.11 2.16 -4.30
CA TYR A 395 13.18 1.85 -5.74
C TYR A 395 13.88 2.96 -6.51
N ASP A 396 14.60 2.59 -7.57
CA ASP A 396 15.31 3.52 -8.43
C ASP A 396 14.40 4.14 -9.48
N PRO A 397 14.19 5.47 -9.49
CA PRO A 397 13.42 6.13 -10.54
C PRO A 397 13.97 5.92 -11.95
N SER A 398 15.25 5.61 -12.11
CA SER A 398 15.85 5.33 -13.42
C SER A 398 15.41 3.97 -13.98
N GLU A 399 15.15 2.98 -13.15
CA GLU A 399 14.57 1.70 -13.57
C GLU A 399 13.11 1.87 -13.96
N LEU A 400 12.35 2.68 -13.20
CA LEU A 400 10.97 3.02 -13.55
C LEU A 400 10.88 3.76 -14.90
N ALA A 401 11.85 4.63 -15.21
CA ALA A 401 11.95 5.28 -16.52
C ALA A 401 12.19 4.27 -17.65
N GLN A 402 13.00 3.24 -17.41
CA GLN A 402 13.23 2.15 -18.37
C GLN A 402 11.97 1.31 -18.60
N VAL A 403 11.17 1.08 -17.54
CA VAL A 403 9.86 0.43 -17.67
C VAL A 403 8.91 1.29 -18.50
N ALA A 404 8.82 2.60 -18.21
CA ALA A 404 8.01 3.52 -19.01
C ALA A 404 8.40 3.56 -20.49
N ALA A 405 9.70 3.43 -20.78
CA ALA A 405 10.23 3.35 -22.14
C ALA A 405 10.06 1.96 -22.80
N GLY A 406 9.55 0.96 -22.09
CA GLY A 406 9.40 -0.42 -22.58
C GLY A 406 10.73 -1.17 -22.75
N THR A 407 11.82 -0.71 -22.16
CA THR A 407 13.15 -1.34 -22.21
C THR A 407 13.41 -2.26 -21.02
N LEU A 408 12.58 -2.21 -20.00
CA LEU A 408 12.60 -3.07 -18.82
C LEU A 408 11.19 -3.60 -18.55
N SER A 409 11.07 -4.85 -18.12
CA SER A 409 9.77 -5.40 -17.70
C SER A 409 9.27 -4.71 -16.43
N PRO A 410 7.95 -4.49 -16.25
CA PRO A 410 7.39 -3.91 -15.04
C PRO A 410 7.69 -4.66 -13.74
N SER A 411 7.98 -5.97 -13.80
CA SER A 411 8.37 -6.80 -12.65
C SER A 411 9.88 -6.80 -12.36
N SER A 412 10.69 -6.20 -13.22
CA SER A 412 12.15 -6.22 -13.07
C SER A 412 12.73 -5.29 -12.01
N PRO A 413 12.19 -4.05 -11.80
CA PRO A 413 12.69 -3.21 -10.71
C PRO A 413 12.55 -3.92 -9.37
N GLN A 414 13.60 -3.84 -8.56
CA GLN A 414 13.64 -4.42 -7.21
C GLN A 414 14.02 -3.34 -6.20
N PRO A 415 13.58 -3.46 -4.94
CA PRO A 415 14.11 -2.56 -3.92
C PRO A 415 15.63 -2.72 -3.84
N TYR A 416 16.36 -1.64 -4.11
CA TYR A 416 17.83 -1.67 -4.02
C TYR A 416 18.35 -1.50 -2.60
N ALA A 417 17.51 -1.04 -1.68
CA ALA A 417 17.81 -0.87 -0.27
C ALA A 417 16.53 -0.98 0.57
N SER A 418 16.71 -1.25 1.85
CA SER A 418 15.67 -1.19 2.88
C SER A 418 16.21 -0.55 4.15
N LEU A 419 15.34 0.08 4.92
CA LEU A 419 15.63 0.64 6.24
C LEU A 419 14.60 0.09 7.22
N ASP A 420 15.05 -0.64 8.22
CA ASP A 420 14.25 -1.05 9.36
C ASP A 420 14.07 0.14 10.31
N ILE A 421 12.83 0.50 10.61
CA ILE A 421 12.49 1.62 11.48
C ILE A 421 11.87 1.18 12.82
N ASP A 422 11.85 -0.11 13.14
CA ASP A 422 11.26 -0.67 14.36
C ASP A 422 11.77 0.00 15.63
N SER A 423 13.06 0.40 15.65
CA SER A 423 13.66 1.05 16.82
C SER A 423 13.06 2.41 17.18
N HIS A 424 12.31 3.01 16.26
CA HIS A 424 11.65 4.30 16.44
C HIS A 424 10.18 4.18 16.82
N LEU A 425 9.59 2.99 16.64
CA LEU A 425 8.18 2.76 16.87
C LEU A 425 7.88 2.54 18.35
N PHE A 426 6.64 2.82 18.71
CA PHE A 426 6.14 2.61 20.09
C PHE A 426 5.63 1.19 20.30
N LEU A 427 5.26 0.49 19.25
CA LEU A 427 4.92 -0.94 19.24
C LEU A 427 3.85 -1.33 20.26
N THR A 428 2.87 -0.45 20.47
CA THR A 428 1.92 -0.60 21.59
C THR A 428 0.68 -1.41 21.26
N GLY A 429 0.52 -2.00 20.13
CA GLY A 429 -0.68 -2.73 19.66
C GLY A 429 -1.52 -3.53 20.68
N ASP A 430 -1.14 -3.47 21.98
CA ASP A 430 -1.84 -4.14 23.09
C ASP A 430 -3.22 -3.56 23.41
N GLN A 431 -3.54 -2.37 22.91
CA GLN A 431 -4.80 -1.66 23.18
C GLN A 431 -5.85 -1.85 22.08
N VAL A 432 -5.52 -2.61 21.06
CA VAL A 432 -6.46 -2.97 19.99
C VAL A 432 -7.24 -4.20 20.41
N GLU A 433 -8.45 -4.34 19.90
CA GLU A 433 -9.30 -5.49 20.16
C GLU A 433 -8.54 -6.82 19.96
N PRO A 434 -8.67 -7.76 20.91
CA PRO A 434 -8.00 -9.06 20.78
C PRO A 434 -8.29 -9.74 19.44
N GLY A 435 -7.25 -10.20 18.79
CA GLY A 435 -7.35 -10.90 17.51
C GLY A 435 -7.26 -9.99 16.26
N MET A 436 -7.51 -8.69 16.37
CA MET A 436 -7.46 -7.80 15.19
C MET A 436 -6.08 -7.69 14.56
N LEU A 437 -5.04 -7.69 15.37
CA LEU A 437 -3.63 -7.58 14.92
C LEU A 437 -2.82 -8.85 15.17
N GLY A 438 -3.45 -9.96 15.55
CA GLY A 438 -2.76 -11.16 15.96
C GLY A 438 -2.30 -11.12 17.41
N HIS A 439 -1.27 -11.91 17.75
CA HIS A 439 -0.75 -12.10 19.09
C HIS A 439 0.73 -11.74 19.20
N GLY A 440 1.14 -11.23 20.36
CA GLY A 440 2.55 -10.96 20.66
C GLY A 440 3.27 -10.16 19.56
N PRO A 441 4.37 -10.69 18.98
CA PRO A 441 5.14 -10.01 17.94
C PRO A 441 4.37 -9.69 16.65
N GLN A 442 3.23 -10.32 16.40
CA GLN A 442 2.39 -10.01 15.24
C GLN A 442 1.73 -8.62 15.32
N ARG A 443 1.61 -8.06 16.51
CA ARG A 443 0.99 -6.76 16.74
C ARG A 443 1.90 -5.57 16.42
N ARG A 444 3.17 -5.84 16.15
CA ARG A 444 4.21 -4.83 15.95
C ARG A 444 4.40 -4.48 14.48
N GLY A 445 5.07 -3.35 14.26
CA GLY A 445 5.49 -2.93 12.93
C GLY A 445 4.33 -2.55 12.01
N ARG A 446 3.18 -2.18 12.53
CA ARG A 446 2.00 -1.82 11.73
C ARG A 446 2.15 -0.40 11.21
N ILE A 447 2.42 -0.30 9.93
CA ILE A 447 2.67 0.95 9.23
C ILE A 447 1.48 1.28 8.34
N GLY A 448 1.06 2.54 8.39
CA GLY A 448 0.06 3.11 7.51
C GLY A 448 0.66 3.97 6.41
N ALA A 449 0.01 5.08 6.11
CA ALA A 449 0.40 5.97 5.03
C ALA A 449 1.76 6.65 5.23
N ALA A 450 2.32 7.11 4.12
CA ALA A 450 3.47 8.01 4.08
C ALA A 450 3.14 9.26 3.27
N ALA A 451 3.76 10.39 3.61
CA ALA A 451 3.70 11.64 2.85
C ALA A 451 5.06 12.32 2.85
N PHE A 452 5.39 13.05 1.80
CA PHE A 452 6.68 13.72 1.67
C PHE A 452 6.53 15.22 1.41
N ASP A 453 7.16 16.02 2.27
CA ASP A 453 7.38 17.45 2.03
C ASP A 453 8.69 17.63 1.24
N ARG A 454 8.53 17.87 -0.05
CA ARG A 454 9.65 18.05 -0.97
C ARG A 454 10.43 19.35 -0.72
N SER A 455 9.79 20.35 -0.12
CA SER A 455 10.38 21.65 0.13
C SER A 455 11.38 21.64 1.28
N THR A 456 11.14 20.85 2.31
CA THR A 456 11.99 20.74 3.50
C THR A 456 12.69 19.39 3.63
N GLY A 457 12.41 18.44 2.72
CA GLY A 457 12.99 17.09 2.75
C GLY A 457 12.51 16.28 3.95
N ARG A 458 11.20 16.33 4.26
CA ARG A 458 10.65 15.59 5.39
C ARG A 458 9.72 14.49 4.91
N LEU A 459 9.97 13.29 5.40
CA LEU A 459 9.11 12.12 5.21
C LEU A 459 8.32 11.87 6.50
N TYR A 460 7.01 11.84 6.37
CA TYR A 460 6.06 11.50 7.42
C TYR A 460 5.58 10.07 7.22
N VAL A 461 5.54 9.28 8.28
CA VAL A 461 5.11 7.88 8.26
C VAL A 461 4.19 7.62 9.45
N LEU A 462 3.05 6.99 9.21
CA LEU A 462 2.12 6.63 10.27
C LEU A 462 2.43 5.24 10.85
N GLU A 463 2.62 5.17 12.16
CA GLU A 463 2.55 3.93 12.93
C GLU A 463 1.11 3.75 13.39
N LEU A 464 0.46 2.71 12.91
CA LEU A 464 -0.93 2.40 13.26
C LEU A 464 -1.01 1.87 14.69
N PHE A 465 -2.10 2.22 15.40
CA PHE A 465 -2.41 1.71 16.74
C PHE A 465 -1.38 2.07 17.83
N ALA A 466 -0.55 3.08 17.61
CA ALA A 466 0.51 3.46 18.53
C ALA A 466 -0.01 4.31 19.71
N ASP A 467 -1.10 5.06 19.55
CA ASP A 467 -1.77 5.86 20.59
C ASP A 467 -3.16 5.27 20.86
N ALA A 468 -3.23 4.17 21.59
CA ALA A 468 -4.40 3.31 21.65
C ALA A 468 -4.80 2.82 20.25
N ALA A 469 -6.04 3.04 19.82
CA ALA A 469 -6.45 2.72 18.46
C ALA A 469 -6.04 3.78 17.41
N LYS A 470 -5.49 4.93 17.85
CA LYS A 470 -5.05 6.01 16.95
C LYS A 470 -3.62 5.81 16.47
N PRO A 471 -3.29 6.27 15.26
CA PRO A 471 -1.92 6.27 14.77
C PRO A 471 -1.08 7.39 15.42
N VAL A 472 0.24 7.24 15.32
CA VAL A 472 1.25 8.26 15.62
C VAL A 472 1.99 8.61 14.33
N VAL A 473 2.33 9.87 14.15
CA VAL A 473 3.11 10.33 13.00
C VAL A 473 4.59 10.36 13.36
N HIS A 474 5.39 9.58 12.67
CA HIS A 474 6.86 9.62 12.72
C HIS A 474 7.39 10.55 11.64
N VAL A 475 8.44 11.32 11.98
CA VAL A 475 9.04 12.31 11.09
C VAL A 475 10.51 11.97 10.87
N PHE A 476 10.89 11.91 9.60
CA PHE A 476 12.27 11.69 9.17
C PHE A 476 12.74 12.88 8.31
N SER A 477 13.99 13.29 8.45
CA SER A 477 14.63 14.18 7.49
C SER A 477 15.35 13.36 6.41
N VAL A 478 15.31 13.85 5.18
CA VAL A 478 15.96 13.24 4.03
C VAL A 478 16.90 14.26 3.39
N SER A 479 18.20 13.92 3.21
CA SER A 479 19.23 14.87 2.78
C SER A 479 20.25 14.28 1.78
#